data_7c8c07c06041b7bd9b209cd78046601f
#
_entry.id   7c8c07c06041b7bd9b209cd78046601f
#
_cell.length_a   1.000
_cell.length_b   1.000
_cell.length_c   1.000
_cell.angle_alpha   90.00
_cell.angle_beta   90.00
_cell.angle_gamma   90.00
#
_symmetry.space_group_name_H-M   'P 1'
#
loop_
_entity.id
_entity.type
_entity.pdbx_description
1 polymer ?
#
loop_
_entity_poly.entity_id
_entity_poly.type
_entity_poly.pdbx_seq_one_letter_code
_entity_poly.pdbx_strand_id
1 'polypeptide(L)'
;MLASKCTDSIKRVRDGYIIGTLERDSLYLAQTPQVFQYDLIIEAHAKAPADAVITDDSSVVELLGFKVRVVEPTKPNLKITVKEDMLLAEALLKQERHE
;
A
#
# COMPACT_ATOMS: atom_id res chain seq x y z
N MET A 1 -4.32 -4.98 7.02
CA MET A 1 -4.13 -4.37 5.69
C MET A 1 -3.25 -5.27 4.84
N LEU A 2 -3.62 -5.48 3.59
CA LEU A 2 -2.77 -6.19 2.64
C LEU A 2 -1.57 -5.31 2.26
N ALA A 3 -0.38 -5.89 2.31
CA ALA A 3 0.85 -5.23 1.88
C ALA A 3 1.90 -6.27 1.50
N SER A 4 2.67 -6.00 0.47
CA SER A 4 3.74 -6.87 0.03
C SER A 4 5.11 -6.25 0.30
N LYS A 5 6.11 -7.09 0.54
CA LYS A 5 7.49 -6.63 0.74
C LYS A 5 7.98 -5.88 -0.48
N CYS A 6 8.69 -4.78 -0.24
CA CYS A 6 9.36 -4.05 -1.30
C CYS A 6 10.57 -4.85 -1.79
N THR A 7 10.63 -5.10 -3.10
CA THR A 7 11.74 -5.84 -3.72
C THR A 7 12.74 -4.94 -4.40
N ASP A 8 12.37 -3.71 -4.70
CA ASP A 8 13.24 -2.72 -5.34
C ASP A 8 13.99 -1.89 -4.30
N SER A 9 15.17 -1.42 -4.65
CA SER A 9 15.84 -0.41 -3.85
C SER A 9 15.08 0.91 -3.91
N ILE A 10 14.81 1.50 -2.75
CA ILE A 10 14.08 2.77 -2.65
C ILE A 10 15.08 3.89 -2.36
N LYS A 11 15.09 4.91 -3.20
CA LYS A 11 16.01 6.04 -3.11
C LYS A 11 15.25 7.31 -2.72
N ARG A 12 15.84 8.11 -1.84
CA ARG A 12 15.40 9.49 -1.63
C ARG A 12 16.09 10.38 -2.64
N VAL A 13 15.31 11.24 -3.29
CA VAL A 13 15.83 12.14 -4.35
C VAL A 13 15.47 13.58 -3.99
N ARG A 14 16.45 14.48 -4.17
CA ARG A 14 16.24 15.93 -4.03
C ARG A 14 17.01 16.62 -5.14
N ASP A 15 16.34 17.56 -5.82
CA ASP A 15 16.92 18.36 -6.92
C ASP A 15 17.58 17.50 -8.00
N GLY A 16 17.01 16.32 -8.27
CA GLY A 16 17.50 15.39 -9.29
C GLY A 16 18.63 14.48 -8.86
N TYR A 17 19.08 14.56 -7.60
CA TYR A 17 20.17 13.75 -7.07
C TYR A 17 19.69 12.82 -5.96
N ILE A 18 20.31 11.63 -5.90
CA ILE A 18 20.05 10.68 -4.82
C ILE A 18 20.71 11.20 -3.54
N ILE A 19 19.92 11.34 -2.48
CA ILE A 19 20.39 11.80 -1.17
C ILE A 19 20.41 10.70 -0.12
N GLY A 20 19.89 9.53 -0.42
CA GLY A 20 19.91 8.41 0.50
C GLY A 20 19.17 7.19 -0.03
N THR A 21 19.39 6.08 0.66
CA THR A 21 18.71 4.80 0.37
C THR A 21 17.95 4.36 1.61
N LEU A 22 16.69 3.97 1.43
CA LEU A 22 15.86 3.45 2.53
C LEU A 22 16.15 1.97 2.75
N GLU A 23 16.06 1.54 4.02
CA GLU A 23 16.22 0.14 4.37
C GLU A 23 15.00 -0.65 3.88
N ARG A 24 15.22 -1.51 2.88
CA ARG A 24 14.16 -2.25 2.17
C ARG A 24 13.43 -3.25 3.07
N ASP A 25 14.11 -3.84 4.03
CA ASP A 25 13.55 -4.92 4.87
C ASP A 25 12.35 -4.46 5.71
N SER A 26 12.25 -3.18 6.01
CA SER A 26 11.12 -2.60 6.76
C SER A 26 10.08 -1.94 5.87
N LEU A 27 10.25 -1.98 4.55
CA LEU A 27 9.36 -1.30 3.61
C LEU A 27 8.39 -2.28 2.95
N TYR A 28 7.12 -1.90 2.94
CA TYR A 28 6.03 -2.65 2.34
C TYR A 28 5.22 -1.75 1.43
N LEU A 29 4.72 -2.32 0.34
CA LEU A 29 3.84 -1.64 -0.59
C LEU A 29 2.39 -1.89 -0.15
N ALA A 30 1.68 -0.83 0.20
CA ALA A 30 0.29 -0.91 0.61
C ALA A 30 -0.60 -1.36 -0.55
N GLN A 31 -1.54 -2.24 -0.25
CA GLN A 31 -2.47 -2.79 -1.24
C GLN A 31 -3.91 -2.64 -0.74
N THR A 32 -4.85 -2.97 -1.59
CA THR A 32 -6.27 -3.06 -1.27
C THR A 32 -6.73 -4.51 -1.39
N PRO A 33 -7.77 -4.94 -0.65
CA PRO A 33 -8.60 -4.13 0.24
C PRO A 33 -7.89 -3.77 1.56
N GLN A 34 -8.31 -2.64 2.15
CA GLN A 34 -7.93 -2.22 3.50
C GLN A 34 -9.17 -2.32 4.39
N VAL A 35 -9.11 -3.18 5.40
CA VAL A 35 -10.28 -3.52 6.23
C VAL A 35 -10.06 -3.05 7.66
N PHE A 36 -11.08 -2.40 8.23
CA PHE A 36 -11.06 -1.85 9.58
C PHE A 36 -12.37 -2.11 10.29
N GLN A 37 -12.35 -2.07 11.63
CA GLN A 37 -13.57 -2.01 12.40
C GLN A 37 -14.30 -0.71 12.06
N TYR A 38 -15.63 -0.81 11.88
CA TYR A 38 -16.43 0.32 11.41
C TYR A 38 -16.30 1.56 12.28
N ASP A 39 -16.48 1.42 13.60
CA ASP A 39 -16.41 2.55 14.52
C ASP A 39 -15.03 3.19 14.55
N LEU A 40 -13.97 2.37 14.41
CA LEU A 40 -12.60 2.83 14.40
C LEU A 40 -12.30 3.72 13.20
N ILE A 41 -12.67 3.30 12.00
CA ILE A 41 -12.37 4.07 10.79
C ILE A 41 -13.20 5.36 10.72
N ILE A 42 -14.43 5.33 11.19
CA ILE A 42 -15.27 6.53 11.27
C ILE A 42 -14.66 7.56 12.23
N GLU A 43 -14.26 7.10 13.42
CA GLU A 43 -13.60 7.96 14.42
C GLU A 43 -12.30 8.55 13.87
N ALA A 44 -11.50 7.73 13.19
CA ALA A 44 -10.22 8.15 12.62
C ALA A 44 -10.40 9.29 11.63
N HIS A 45 -11.35 9.17 10.70
CA HIS A 45 -11.63 10.21 9.72
C HIS A 45 -12.21 11.48 10.37
N ALA A 46 -13.01 11.33 11.40
CA ALA A 46 -13.60 12.48 12.11
C ALA A 46 -12.55 13.29 12.87
N LYS A 47 -11.52 12.63 13.41
CA LYS A 47 -10.47 13.24 14.25
C LYS A 47 -9.20 13.59 13.48
N ALA A 48 -9.07 13.21 12.22
CA ALA A 48 -7.88 13.50 11.43
C ALA A 48 -7.67 15.01 11.29
N PRO A 49 -6.44 15.52 11.51
CA PRO A 49 -6.13 16.93 11.29
C PRO A 49 -6.39 17.35 9.85
N ALA A 50 -6.90 18.57 9.63
CA ALA A 50 -7.22 19.07 8.30
C ALA A 50 -5.99 19.21 7.39
N ASP A 51 -4.80 19.38 7.98
CA ASP A 51 -3.52 19.55 7.28
C ASP A 51 -2.73 18.22 7.17
N ALA A 52 -3.28 17.11 7.63
CA ALA A 52 -2.61 15.82 7.56
C ALA A 52 -2.47 15.34 6.12
N VAL A 53 -1.30 14.77 5.80
CA VAL A 53 -1.07 14.11 4.53
C VAL A 53 -1.63 12.70 4.61
N ILE A 54 -2.72 12.45 3.90
CA ILE A 54 -3.42 11.16 3.89
C ILE A 54 -3.23 10.52 2.52
N THR A 55 -2.55 9.37 2.50
CA THR A 55 -2.30 8.62 1.27
C THR A 55 -3.26 7.44 1.11
N ASP A 56 -3.75 6.90 2.22
CA ASP A 56 -4.72 5.80 2.26
C ASP A 56 -5.46 5.79 3.60
N ASP A 57 -6.45 4.90 3.75
CA ASP A 57 -7.23 4.82 4.98
C ASP A 57 -6.41 4.37 6.19
N SER A 58 -5.41 3.51 5.99
CA SER A 58 -4.56 3.07 7.10
C SER A 58 -3.74 4.21 7.68
N SER A 59 -3.32 5.18 6.86
CA SER A 59 -2.56 6.33 7.33
C SER A 59 -3.37 7.20 8.30
N VAL A 60 -4.68 7.30 8.09
CA VAL A 60 -5.58 8.02 9.00
C VAL A 60 -5.66 7.32 10.35
N VAL A 61 -5.80 6.01 10.35
CA VAL A 61 -5.86 5.18 11.57
C VAL A 61 -4.54 5.27 12.34
N GLU A 62 -3.42 5.26 11.64
CA GLU A 62 -2.08 5.39 12.24
C GLU A 62 -1.87 6.74 12.92
N LEU A 63 -2.39 7.83 12.36
CA LEU A 63 -2.30 9.17 12.97
C LEU A 63 -2.92 9.23 14.36
N LEU A 64 -3.92 8.41 14.65
CA LEU A 64 -4.56 8.34 15.96
C LEU A 64 -3.86 7.39 16.92
N GLY A 65 -2.73 6.78 16.51
CA GLY A 65 -1.94 5.89 17.35
C GLY A 65 -2.42 4.44 17.37
N PHE A 66 -3.37 4.06 16.51
CA PHE A 66 -3.82 2.68 16.41
C PHE A 66 -2.83 1.86 15.56
N LYS A 67 -2.65 0.60 15.93
CA LYS A 67 -1.80 -0.32 15.18
C LYS A 67 -2.58 -0.97 14.05
N VAL A 68 -1.97 -1.00 12.87
CA VAL A 68 -2.53 -1.67 11.70
C VAL A 68 -1.67 -2.88 11.37
N ARG A 69 -2.28 -4.06 11.42
CA ARG A 69 -1.57 -5.30 11.13
C ARG A 69 -1.41 -5.50 9.63
N VAL A 70 -0.22 -5.96 9.22
CA VAL A 70 0.08 -6.28 7.82
C VAL A 70 -0.21 -7.75 7.56
N VAL A 71 -0.87 -8.03 6.44
CA VAL A 71 -1.09 -9.38 5.93
C VAL A 71 -0.49 -9.43 4.52
N GLU A 72 0.43 -10.35 4.29
CA GLU A 72 1.03 -10.54 2.98
C GLU A 72 0.09 -11.35 2.09
N PRO A 73 -0.14 -10.94 0.83
CA PRO A 73 -0.97 -11.72 -0.08
C PRO A 73 -0.26 -13.01 -0.50
N THR A 74 -1.03 -14.07 -0.71
CA THR A 74 -0.53 -15.36 -1.19
C THR A 74 -0.47 -15.43 -2.71
N LYS A 75 -1.17 -14.53 -3.40
CA LYS A 75 -1.24 -14.43 -4.87
C LYS A 75 -1.00 -12.99 -5.29
N PRO A 76 -0.60 -12.76 -6.55
CA PRO A 76 -0.48 -11.39 -7.07
C PRO A 76 -1.78 -10.61 -6.90
N ASN A 77 -1.67 -9.40 -6.37
CA ASN A 77 -2.78 -8.50 -6.12
C ASN A 77 -2.52 -7.17 -6.84
N LEU A 78 -2.67 -7.19 -8.16
CA LEU A 78 -2.39 -6.06 -9.01
C LEU A 78 -3.49 -5.00 -8.93
N LYS A 79 -3.09 -3.74 -8.73
CA LYS A 79 -3.98 -2.59 -8.88
C LYS A 79 -3.85 -2.06 -10.31
N ILE A 80 -4.93 -2.11 -11.06
CA ILE A 80 -4.95 -1.61 -12.44
C ILE A 80 -5.07 -0.09 -12.39
N THR A 81 -4.02 0.61 -12.79
CA THR A 81 -3.96 2.08 -12.79
C THR A 81 -3.63 2.67 -14.14
N VAL A 82 -2.81 1.99 -14.94
CA VAL A 82 -2.43 2.40 -16.28
C VAL A 82 -2.78 1.31 -17.28
N LYS A 83 -2.74 1.64 -18.56
CA LYS A 83 -3.17 0.74 -19.65
C LYS A 83 -2.36 -0.57 -19.70
N GLU A 84 -1.07 -0.49 -19.43
CA GLU A 84 -0.17 -1.65 -19.41
C GLU A 84 -0.54 -2.65 -18.31
N ASP A 85 -1.16 -2.20 -17.24
CA ASP A 85 -1.61 -3.07 -16.15
C ASP A 85 -2.70 -4.04 -16.60
N MET A 86 -3.50 -3.66 -17.59
CA MET A 86 -4.51 -4.55 -18.17
C MET A 86 -3.88 -5.78 -18.82
N LEU A 87 -2.78 -5.60 -19.53
CA LEU A 87 -2.04 -6.70 -20.17
C LEU A 87 -1.45 -7.63 -19.11
N LEU A 88 -0.91 -7.07 -18.06
CA LEU A 88 -0.37 -7.86 -16.95
C LEU A 88 -1.48 -8.62 -16.23
N ALA A 89 -2.63 -7.99 -16.00
CA ALA A 89 -3.79 -8.62 -15.39
C ALA A 89 -4.30 -9.80 -16.23
N GLU A 90 -4.35 -9.66 -17.56
CA GLU A 90 -4.73 -10.74 -18.47
C GLU A 90 -3.76 -11.91 -18.38
N ALA A 91 -2.46 -11.65 -18.33
CA ALA A 91 -1.44 -12.69 -18.20
C ALA A 91 -1.59 -13.46 -16.89
N LEU A 92 -1.84 -12.77 -15.78
CA LEU A 92 -2.06 -13.38 -14.48
C LEU A 92 -3.32 -14.25 -14.46
N LEU A 93 -4.40 -13.79 -15.07
CA LEU A 93 -5.65 -14.55 -15.16
C LEU A 93 -5.49 -15.81 -16.00
N LYS A 94 -4.74 -15.75 -17.09
CA LYS A 94 -4.44 -16.92 -17.93
C LYS A 94 -3.65 -17.97 -17.15
N GLN A 95 -2.70 -17.54 -16.34
CA GLN A 95 -1.91 -18.43 -15.50
C GLN A 95 -2.78 -19.15 -14.48
N GLU A 96 -3.73 -18.46 -13.85
CA GLU A 96 -4.68 -19.07 -12.90
C GLU A 96 -5.57 -20.12 -13.56
N ARG A 97 -5.99 -19.90 -14.81
CA ARG A 97 -6.86 -20.83 -15.53
C ARG A 97 -6.18 -22.14 -15.91
N HIS A 98 -4.85 -22.17 -15.92
CA HIS A 98 -4.07 -23.37 -16.26
C HIS A 98 -3.62 -24.17 -15.03
N GLU A 99 -3.93 -23.67 -13.86
CA GLU A 99 -3.74 -24.40 -12.61
C GLU A 99 -4.97 -25.27 -12.30
#